data_0ef6aca7fcacb5ab66207c3390523e0e
#
_entry.id   0ef6aca7fcacb5ab66207c3390523e0e
#
_cell.length_a   1.000
_cell.length_b   1.000
_cell.length_c   1.000
_cell.angle_alpha   90.00
_cell.angle_beta   90.00
_cell.angle_gamma   90.00
#
_symmetry.space_group_name_H-M   'P 1'
#
loop_
_entity.id
_entity.type
_entity.pdbx_description
1 polymer ?
#
loop_
_entity_poly.entity_id
_entity_poly.type
_entity_poly.pdbx_seq_one_letter_code
_entity_poly.pdbx_strand_id
1 'polypeptide(L)'
;AVTIAISVVISGLMALTLSPALCVLMLSHSHRPPGRFFAAFNRVFARITHRYTDGVVWMIRRGALGAILFLGMVAITAGLWKFTPGSLVPDEDQGFYISAVILPDGASLERTDRVVREVEAQMRANPANRDIVSFAGFDLIGGGFRNNAATIFVTQVPWDQRQVTAGQLVGELFGRTMGIKEALVLAFNPPAIFGLGMAGGFEFYIQNRGDGGAKRLQEVTYAFLGRANADPMLAGAQTLWRATVPQVRVDVDREKAKKL
;
A
#
# COMPACT_ATOMS: atom_id res chain seq x y z
N ALA A 1 18.25 1.35 -13.62
CA ALA A 1 19.36 2.31 -13.51
C ALA A 1 20.01 2.57 -14.88
N VAL A 2 20.52 1.56 -15.60
CA VAL A 2 21.20 1.71 -16.89
C VAL A 2 20.29 2.37 -17.95
N THR A 3 19.06 1.92 -18.07
CA THR A 3 18.07 2.49 -19.02
C THR A 3 17.82 3.98 -18.77
N ILE A 4 17.68 4.38 -17.50
CA ILE A 4 17.50 5.78 -17.13
C ILE A 4 18.72 6.60 -17.49
N ALA A 5 19.93 6.10 -17.19
CA ALA A 5 21.17 6.81 -17.52
C ALA A 5 21.32 7.03 -19.02
N ILE A 6 21.08 6.00 -19.85
CA ILE A 6 21.11 6.11 -21.30
C ILE A 6 20.06 7.11 -21.81
N SER A 7 18.82 7.05 -21.29
CA SER A 7 17.75 7.96 -21.68
C SER A 7 18.08 9.41 -21.36
N VAL A 8 18.70 9.69 -20.20
CA VAL A 8 19.13 11.05 -19.81
C VAL A 8 20.25 11.56 -20.74
N VAL A 9 21.23 10.73 -21.07
CA VAL A 9 22.32 11.11 -21.98
C VAL A 9 21.78 11.42 -23.37
N ILE A 10 20.91 10.56 -23.92
CA ILE A 10 20.29 10.80 -25.24
C ILE A 10 19.45 12.06 -25.21
N SER A 11 18.64 12.25 -24.17
CA SER A 11 17.81 13.46 -24.00
C SER A 11 18.66 14.72 -23.93
N GLY A 12 19.78 14.70 -23.22
CA GLY A 12 20.74 15.81 -23.15
C GLY A 12 21.35 16.14 -24.52
N LEU A 13 21.79 15.14 -25.28
CA LEU A 13 22.30 15.31 -26.63
C LEU A 13 21.24 15.88 -27.57
N MET A 14 20.02 15.36 -27.51
CA MET A 14 18.90 15.88 -28.34
C MET A 14 18.56 17.32 -27.99
N ALA A 15 18.54 17.68 -26.71
CA ALA A 15 18.26 19.03 -26.27
C ALA A 15 19.34 20.04 -26.74
N LEU A 16 20.60 19.63 -26.72
CA LEU A 16 21.74 20.51 -27.11
C LEU A 16 21.97 20.59 -28.63
N THR A 17 21.54 19.60 -29.40
CA THR A 17 21.79 19.52 -30.84
C THR A 17 20.53 19.74 -31.66
N LEU A 18 19.51 18.91 -31.49
CA LEU A 18 18.31 18.90 -32.31
C LEU A 18 17.46 20.15 -32.07
N SER A 19 17.27 20.57 -30.83
CA SER A 19 16.41 21.71 -30.51
C SER A 19 16.95 23.03 -31.10
N PRO A 20 18.24 23.41 -30.96
CA PRO A 20 18.81 24.57 -31.64
C PRO A 20 18.75 24.48 -33.17
N ALA A 21 19.05 23.27 -33.72
CA ALA A 21 19.00 23.08 -35.18
C ALA A 21 17.57 23.28 -35.74
N LEU A 22 16.57 22.71 -35.06
CA LEU A 22 15.16 22.94 -35.44
C LEU A 22 14.74 24.38 -35.27
N CYS A 23 15.20 25.08 -34.23
CA CYS A 23 14.94 26.50 -34.07
C CYS A 23 15.47 27.33 -35.26
N VAL A 24 16.70 27.05 -35.73
CA VAL A 24 17.27 27.71 -36.88
C VAL A 24 16.50 27.42 -38.17
N LEU A 25 16.06 26.15 -38.35
CA LEU A 25 15.34 25.75 -39.56
C LEU A 25 13.88 26.24 -39.57
N MET A 26 13.22 26.25 -38.44
CA MET A 26 11.78 26.53 -38.33
C MET A 26 11.48 28.02 -38.05
N LEU A 27 12.38 28.72 -37.33
CA LEU A 27 12.20 30.12 -37.03
C LEU A 27 12.65 30.95 -38.24
N SER A 28 11.70 31.34 -39.05
CA SER A 28 11.94 32.26 -40.14
C SER A 28 12.38 33.63 -39.59
N HIS A 29 13.43 34.22 -40.19
CA HIS A 29 13.88 35.60 -39.93
C HIS A 29 12.86 36.64 -40.48
N SER A 30 11.58 36.42 -40.22
CA SER A 30 10.56 37.36 -40.65
C SER A 30 10.55 38.61 -39.77
N HIS A 31 10.94 39.73 -40.32
CA HIS A 31 10.87 41.05 -39.67
C HIS A 31 9.44 41.63 -39.65
N ARG A 32 8.42 40.77 -39.82
CA ARG A 32 7.02 41.22 -39.69
C ARG A 32 6.69 41.55 -38.25
N PRO A 33 6.04 42.69 -37.97
CA PRO A 33 5.60 43.00 -36.61
C PRO A 33 4.65 41.89 -36.11
N PRO A 34 4.79 41.49 -34.83
CA PRO A 34 3.97 40.44 -34.28
C PRO A 34 2.49 40.82 -34.30
N GLY A 35 1.62 39.87 -34.63
CA GLY A 35 0.18 40.09 -34.61
C GLY A 35 -0.30 40.52 -33.22
N ARG A 36 -1.50 41.11 -33.15
CA ARG A 36 -2.05 41.72 -31.91
C ARG A 36 -1.97 40.80 -30.69
N PHE A 37 -2.21 39.48 -30.87
CA PHE A 37 -2.11 38.50 -29.83
C PHE A 37 -0.68 38.33 -29.31
N PHE A 38 0.28 38.13 -30.21
CA PHE A 38 1.69 37.99 -29.85
C PHE A 38 2.28 39.28 -29.28
N ALA A 39 1.82 40.42 -29.74
CA ALA A 39 2.24 41.72 -29.19
C ALA A 39 1.74 41.88 -27.72
N ALA A 40 0.51 41.45 -27.42
CA ALA A 40 -0.01 41.45 -26.05
C ALA A 40 0.75 40.46 -25.17
N PHE A 41 0.97 39.23 -25.64
CA PHE A 41 1.77 38.23 -24.96
C PHE A 41 3.18 38.74 -24.65
N ASN A 42 3.90 39.24 -25.63
CA ASN A 42 5.25 39.76 -25.45
C ASN A 42 5.30 40.91 -24.43
N ARG A 43 4.29 41.77 -24.42
CA ARG A 43 4.18 42.86 -23.44
C ARG A 43 3.99 42.35 -22.01
N VAL A 44 3.14 41.32 -21.82
CA VAL A 44 2.96 40.70 -20.53
C VAL A 44 4.23 39.98 -20.10
N PHE A 45 4.82 39.21 -20.99
CA PHE A 45 6.07 38.49 -20.74
C PHE A 45 7.22 39.45 -20.39
N ALA A 46 7.42 40.51 -21.16
CA ALA A 46 8.43 41.52 -20.86
C ALA A 46 8.21 42.15 -19.47
N ARG A 47 6.95 42.44 -19.08
CA ARG A 47 6.63 43.00 -17.78
C ARG A 47 6.98 42.03 -16.64
N ILE A 48 6.69 40.75 -16.82
CA ILE A 48 7.04 39.68 -15.83
C ILE A 48 8.56 39.58 -15.74
N THR A 49 9.26 39.55 -16.87
CA THR A 49 10.73 39.48 -16.93
C THR A 49 11.38 40.66 -16.22
N HIS A 50 10.92 41.90 -16.49
CA HIS A 50 11.44 43.06 -15.79
C HIS A 50 11.24 43.00 -14.29
N ARG A 51 10.02 42.66 -13.83
CA ARG A 51 9.76 42.51 -12.38
C ARG A 51 10.62 41.44 -11.74
N TYR A 52 10.82 40.32 -12.42
CA TYR A 52 11.69 39.25 -11.94
C TYR A 52 13.15 39.74 -11.84
N THR A 53 13.66 40.38 -12.90
CA THR A 53 15.03 40.90 -12.91
C THR A 53 15.25 41.95 -11.84
N ASP A 54 14.30 42.88 -11.67
CA ASP A 54 14.36 43.90 -10.61
C ASP A 54 14.36 43.27 -9.22
N GLY A 55 13.54 42.25 -9.03
CA GLY A 55 13.50 41.46 -7.78
C GLY A 55 14.83 40.76 -7.48
N VAL A 56 15.45 40.15 -8.49
CA VAL A 56 16.76 39.51 -8.38
C VAL A 56 17.85 40.55 -8.05
N VAL A 57 17.90 41.64 -8.75
CA VAL A 57 18.86 42.73 -8.48
C VAL A 57 18.66 43.30 -7.09
N TRP A 58 17.42 43.51 -6.64
CA TRP A 58 17.09 43.97 -5.30
C TRP A 58 17.58 42.98 -4.21
N MET A 59 17.38 41.66 -4.45
CA MET A 59 17.82 40.63 -3.54
C MET A 59 19.36 40.51 -3.47
N ILE A 60 20.04 40.61 -4.61
CA ILE A 60 21.52 40.61 -4.67
C ILE A 60 22.09 41.80 -3.90
N ARG A 61 21.50 43.01 -4.05
CA ARG A 61 21.90 44.18 -3.32
C ARG A 61 21.69 44.08 -1.80
N ARG A 62 20.81 43.19 -1.37
CA ARG A 62 20.52 42.91 0.05
C ARG A 62 20.94 41.48 0.41
N GLY A 63 22.22 41.16 0.19
CA GLY A 63 22.74 39.78 0.35
C GLY A 63 22.44 39.17 1.72
N ALA A 64 22.40 39.97 2.80
CA ALA A 64 22.02 39.48 4.12
C ALA A 64 20.56 38.97 4.15
N LEU A 65 19.63 39.68 3.51
CA LEU A 65 18.23 39.22 3.40
C LEU A 65 18.12 37.95 2.57
N GLY A 66 18.83 37.85 1.45
CA GLY A 66 18.91 36.65 0.63
C GLY A 66 19.44 35.46 1.42
N ALA A 67 20.50 35.66 2.22
CA ALA A 67 21.05 34.64 3.10
C ALA A 67 20.05 34.19 4.17
N ILE A 68 19.34 35.10 4.82
CA ILE A 68 18.31 34.78 5.81
C ILE A 68 17.16 33.96 5.17
N LEU A 69 16.68 34.37 4.01
CA LEU A 69 15.63 33.64 3.30
C LEU A 69 16.09 32.23 2.88
N PHE A 70 17.34 32.13 2.40
CA PHE A 70 17.93 30.83 2.07
C PHE A 70 18.05 29.92 3.28
N LEU A 71 18.61 30.42 4.38
CA LEU A 71 18.72 29.66 5.64
C LEU A 71 17.33 29.29 6.19
N GLY A 72 16.34 30.17 6.08
CA GLY A 72 14.96 29.88 6.45
C GLY A 72 14.38 28.74 5.61
N MET A 73 14.61 28.75 4.30
CA MET A 73 14.18 27.65 3.41
C MET A 73 14.88 26.33 3.75
N VAL A 74 16.19 26.36 4.03
CA VAL A 74 16.93 25.17 4.46
C VAL A 74 16.38 24.65 5.81
N ALA A 75 16.11 25.54 6.77
CA ALA A 75 15.54 25.16 8.05
C ALA A 75 14.14 24.54 7.91
N ILE A 76 13.28 25.11 7.06
CA ILE A 76 11.95 24.54 6.74
C ILE A 76 12.11 23.17 6.10
N THR A 77 13.00 23.04 5.13
CA THR A 77 13.25 21.75 4.44
C THR A 77 13.74 20.69 5.43
N ALA A 78 14.69 21.04 6.29
CA ALA A 78 15.19 20.14 7.32
C ALA A 78 14.09 19.76 8.34
N GLY A 79 13.24 20.73 8.70
CA GLY A 79 12.07 20.48 9.55
C GLY A 79 11.09 19.53 8.89
N LEU A 80 10.70 19.78 7.65
CA LEU A 80 9.81 18.89 6.89
C LEU A 80 10.40 17.49 6.75
N TRP A 81 11.70 17.38 6.46
CA TRP A 81 12.38 16.09 6.38
C TRP A 81 12.29 15.31 7.69
N LYS A 82 12.45 15.99 8.83
CA LYS A 82 12.38 15.35 10.16
C LYS A 82 10.96 14.94 10.55
N PHE A 83 9.94 15.72 10.16
CA PHE A 83 8.55 15.48 10.55
C PHE A 83 7.75 14.66 9.53
N THR A 84 8.26 14.52 8.31
CA THR A 84 7.59 13.68 7.31
C THR A 84 7.83 12.20 7.64
N PRO A 85 6.78 11.41 7.86
CA PRO A 85 6.93 9.98 8.10
C PRO A 85 7.65 9.32 6.92
N GLY A 86 8.76 8.65 7.21
CA GLY A 86 9.49 7.86 6.22
C GLY A 86 8.85 6.48 6.09
N SER A 87 8.46 6.09 4.89
CA SER A 87 8.08 4.73 4.55
C SER A 87 8.82 4.32 3.29
N LEU A 88 9.17 3.03 3.18
CA LEU A 88 9.79 2.50 1.96
C LEU A 88 8.81 2.61 0.78
N VAL A 89 7.55 2.32 1.04
CA VAL A 89 6.43 2.52 0.12
C VAL A 89 5.26 3.00 0.97
N PRO A 90 4.68 4.17 0.68
CA PRO A 90 3.50 4.64 1.37
C PRO A 90 2.31 3.69 1.16
N ASP A 91 1.46 3.56 2.18
CA ASP A 91 0.20 2.84 2.02
C ASP A 91 -0.68 3.59 1.03
N GLU A 92 -1.11 2.88 -0.01
CA GLU A 92 -1.97 3.41 -1.06
C GLU A 92 -3.40 2.88 -0.91
N ASP A 93 -4.36 3.74 -1.18
CA ASP A 93 -5.75 3.33 -1.33
C ASP A 93 -5.97 2.83 -2.77
N GLN A 94 -5.88 1.53 -2.95
CA GLN A 94 -6.02 0.88 -4.27
C GLN A 94 -7.47 0.66 -4.70
N GLY A 95 -8.45 1.16 -3.94
CA GLY A 95 -9.87 0.99 -4.25
C GLY A 95 -10.44 -0.38 -3.92
N PHE A 96 -9.71 -1.20 -3.18
CA PHE A 96 -10.18 -2.48 -2.65
C PHE A 96 -9.44 -2.84 -1.37
N TYR A 97 -10.03 -3.73 -0.58
CA TYR A 97 -9.38 -4.35 0.58
C TYR A 97 -9.70 -5.83 0.62
N ILE A 98 -8.94 -6.56 1.41
CA ILE A 98 -9.07 -8.01 1.57
C ILE A 98 -9.47 -8.29 3.02
N SER A 99 -10.38 -9.25 3.22
CA SER A 99 -10.72 -9.75 4.54
C SER A 99 -10.53 -11.26 4.60
N ALA A 100 -9.97 -11.72 5.71
CA ALA A 100 -9.84 -13.14 6.03
C ALA A 100 -10.77 -13.47 7.20
N VAL A 101 -11.55 -14.52 7.06
CA VAL A 101 -12.46 -15.04 8.08
C VAL A 101 -11.93 -16.41 8.50
N ILE A 102 -11.57 -16.55 9.78
CA ILE A 102 -10.92 -17.75 10.30
C ILE A 102 -11.74 -18.29 11.47
N LEU A 103 -12.31 -19.46 11.29
CA LEU A 103 -13.05 -20.17 12.31
C LEU A 103 -12.14 -21.12 13.12
N PRO A 104 -12.60 -21.62 14.27
CA PRO A 104 -11.89 -22.68 15.01
C PRO A 104 -11.60 -23.89 14.13
N ASP A 105 -10.49 -24.57 14.44
CA ASP A 105 -10.10 -25.81 13.77
C ASP A 105 -11.22 -26.85 13.86
N GLY A 106 -11.51 -27.53 12.76
CA GLY A 106 -12.60 -28.51 12.67
C GLY A 106 -13.96 -27.91 12.30
N ALA A 107 -14.09 -26.61 12.05
CA ALA A 107 -15.32 -26.05 11.49
C ALA A 107 -15.57 -26.61 10.07
N SER A 108 -16.82 -26.96 9.79
CA SER A 108 -17.22 -27.42 8.44
C SER A 108 -17.30 -26.25 7.45
N LEU A 109 -17.24 -26.54 6.17
CA LEU A 109 -17.36 -25.55 5.13
C LEU A 109 -18.71 -24.81 5.17
N GLU A 110 -19.80 -25.52 5.51
CA GLU A 110 -21.14 -24.93 5.64
C GLU A 110 -21.19 -23.92 6.81
N ARG A 111 -20.49 -24.23 7.91
CA ARG A 111 -20.39 -23.31 9.04
C ARG A 111 -19.60 -22.07 8.64
N THR A 112 -18.53 -22.25 7.92
CA THR A 112 -17.70 -21.15 7.40
C THR A 112 -18.51 -20.29 6.45
N ASP A 113 -19.23 -20.87 5.50
CA ASP A 113 -20.09 -20.14 4.55
C ASP A 113 -21.20 -19.34 5.27
N ARG A 114 -21.80 -19.88 6.32
CA ARG A 114 -22.79 -19.13 7.11
C ARG A 114 -22.19 -17.89 7.77
N VAL A 115 -21.01 -18.01 8.37
CA VAL A 115 -20.32 -16.87 9.00
C VAL A 115 -19.86 -15.87 7.96
N VAL A 116 -19.40 -16.33 6.79
CA VAL A 116 -19.03 -15.45 5.66
C VAL A 116 -20.21 -14.60 5.25
N ARG A 117 -21.42 -15.15 5.13
CA ARG A 117 -22.63 -14.38 4.79
C ARG A 117 -22.97 -13.32 5.85
N GLU A 118 -22.72 -13.61 7.12
CA GLU A 118 -22.89 -12.62 8.19
C GLU A 118 -21.88 -11.48 8.06
N VAL A 119 -20.62 -11.79 7.76
CA VAL A 119 -19.58 -10.78 7.51
C VAL A 119 -19.91 -9.95 6.25
N GLU A 120 -20.35 -10.60 5.17
CA GLU A 120 -20.80 -9.91 3.95
C GLU A 120 -21.95 -8.93 4.22
N ALA A 121 -22.89 -9.30 5.08
CA ALA A 121 -24.00 -8.41 5.45
C ALA A 121 -23.50 -7.14 6.14
N GLN A 122 -22.47 -7.27 7.02
CA GLN A 122 -21.84 -6.10 7.63
C GLN A 122 -21.08 -5.25 6.60
N MET A 123 -20.41 -5.88 5.62
CA MET A 123 -19.73 -5.17 4.54
C MET A 123 -20.70 -4.42 3.63
N ARG A 124 -21.82 -5.05 3.25
CA ARG A 124 -22.87 -4.43 2.41
C ARG A 124 -23.60 -3.27 3.08
N ALA A 125 -23.57 -3.20 4.41
CA ALA A 125 -24.13 -2.07 5.15
C ALA A 125 -23.37 -0.75 4.93
N ASN A 126 -22.15 -0.79 4.42
CA ASN A 126 -21.40 0.43 4.07
C ASN A 126 -21.50 0.70 2.55
N PRO A 127 -22.08 1.84 2.13
CA PRO A 127 -22.30 2.16 0.72
C PRO A 127 -21.01 2.41 -0.07
N ALA A 128 -19.86 2.57 0.60
CA ALA A 128 -18.55 2.69 -0.05
C ALA A 128 -18.05 1.35 -0.61
N ASN A 129 -18.60 0.22 -0.16
CA ASN A 129 -18.30 -1.10 -0.70
C ASN A 129 -19.23 -1.37 -1.89
N ARG A 130 -18.66 -1.59 -3.07
CA ARG A 130 -19.42 -1.83 -4.32
C ARG A 130 -19.67 -3.31 -4.56
N ASP A 131 -18.60 -4.08 -4.71
CA ASP A 131 -18.67 -5.51 -5.02
C ASP A 131 -17.95 -6.31 -3.92
N ILE A 132 -18.56 -7.43 -3.54
CA ILE A 132 -18.02 -8.32 -2.52
C ILE A 132 -17.97 -9.71 -3.11
N VAL A 133 -16.77 -10.29 -3.16
CA VAL A 133 -16.52 -11.63 -3.69
C VAL A 133 -15.88 -12.48 -2.60
N SER A 134 -16.56 -13.55 -2.19
CA SER A 134 -16.13 -14.42 -1.11
C SER A 134 -15.74 -15.80 -1.59
N PHE A 135 -14.65 -16.31 -1.06
CA PHE A 135 -14.17 -17.67 -1.34
C PHE A 135 -14.14 -18.45 -0.02
N ALA A 136 -15.26 -19.12 0.29
CA ALA A 136 -15.31 -20.02 1.45
C ALA A 136 -14.43 -21.26 1.17
N GLY A 137 -13.61 -21.62 2.16
CA GLY A 137 -12.66 -22.73 2.02
C GLY A 137 -11.29 -22.30 1.47
N PHE A 138 -11.08 -21.02 1.14
CA PHE A 138 -9.80 -20.51 0.69
C PHE A 138 -9.15 -19.60 1.76
N ASP A 139 -7.95 -20.00 2.20
CA ASP A 139 -7.14 -19.27 3.17
C ASP A 139 -5.98 -18.56 2.46
N LEU A 140 -6.16 -17.28 2.19
CA LEU A 140 -5.13 -16.45 1.56
C LEU A 140 -3.91 -16.28 2.47
N ILE A 141 -4.12 -16.10 3.78
CA ILE A 141 -3.03 -15.83 4.74
C ILE A 141 -2.24 -17.11 5.01
N GLY A 142 -2.92 -18.24 5.24
CA GLY A 142 -2.27 -19.53 5.47
C GLY A 142 -1.78 -20.23 4.20
N GLY A 143 -2.15 -19.72 3.03
CA GLY A 143 -1.67 -20.22 1.73
C GLY A 143 -2.25 -21.57 1.35
N GLY A 144 -3.59 -21.67 1.14
CA GLY A 144 -4.17 -22.92 0.69
C GLY A 144 -5.66 -23.05 0.91
N PHE A 145 -6.17 -24.29 0.86
CA PHE A 145 -7.59 -24.59 1.08
C PHE A 145 -7.81 -25.18 2.46
N ARG A 146 -8.73 -24.57 3.22
CA ARG A 146 -9.12 -25.01 4.57
C ARG A 146 -10.60 -24.77 4.79
N ASN A 147 -11.34 -25.80 5.23
CA ASN A 147 -12.77 -25.67 5.46
C ASN A 147 -13.15 -24.62 6.48
N ASN A 148 -12.26 -24.29 7.43
CA ASN A 148 -12.47 -23.33 8.50
C ASN A 148 -11.98 -21.91 8.18
N ALA A 149 -11.64 -21.61 6.92
CA ALA A 149 -11.18 -20.30 6.50
C ALA A 149 -11.90 -19.79 5.26
N ALA A 150 -11.97 -18.50 5.12
CA ALA A 150 -12.47 -17.85 3.91
C ALA A 150 -11.72 -16.55 3.64
N THR A 151 -11.65 -16.18 2.39
CA THR A 151 -11.11 -14.90 1.93
C THR A 151 -12.18 -14.12 1.19
N ILE A 152 -12.31 -12.85 1.51
CA ILE A 152 -13.30 -11.94 0.91
C ILE A 152 -12.55 -10.77 0.27
N PHE A 153 -12.79 -10.54 -1.00
CA PHE A 153 -12.31 -9.37 -1.73
C PHE A 153 -13.43 -8.36 -1.84
N VAL A 154 -13.16 -7.12 -1.43
CA VAL A 154 -14.15 -6.04 -1.42
C VAL A 154 -13.64 -4.90 -2.27
N THR A 155 -14.28 -4.67 -3.42
CA THR A 155 -14.03 -3.49 -4.24
C THR A 155 -14.89 -2.33 -3.77
N GLN A 156 -14.34 -1.14 -3.86
CA GLN A 156 -14.98 0.08 -3.40
C GLN A 156 -15.55 0.86 -4.58
N VAL A 157 -16.47 1.77 -4.29
CA VAL A 157 -16.87 2.78 -5.26
C VAL A 157 -15.68 3.70 -5.61
N PRO A 158 -15.64 4.32 -6.80
CA PRO A 158 -14.58 5.24 -7.21
C PRO A 158 -14.28 6.32 -6.16
N TRP A 159 -13.03 6.80 -6.12
CA TRP A 159 -12.55 7.77 -5.11
C TRP A 159 -13.33 9.08 -5.10
N ASP A 160 -13.85 9.52 -6.24
CA ASP A 160 -14.70 10.71 -6.39
C ASP A 160 -16.12 10.54 -5.82
N GLN A 161 -16.53 9.29 -5.56
CA GLN A 161 -17.87 8.95 -5.02
C GLN A 161 -17.86 8.56 -3.55
N ARG A 162 -16.68 8.57 -2.88
CA ARG A 162 -16.54 8.24 -1.47
C ARG A 162 -15.65 9.25 -0.75
N GLN A 163 -15.93 9.46 0.54
CA GLN A 163 -15.09 10.29 1.40
C GLN A 163 -14.22 9.46 2.38
N VAL A 164 -14.44 8.14 2.41
CA VAL A 164 -13.73 7.22 3.28
C VAL A 164 -12.64 6.49 2.51
N THR A 165 -11.47 6.31 3.13
CA THR A 165 -10.36 5.56 2.57
C THR A 165 -10.51 4.06 2.81
N ALA A 166 -9.80 3.23 2.03
CA ALA A 166 -9.75 1.78 2.25
C ALA A 166 -9.28 1.43 3.68
N GLY A 167 -8.30 2.15 4.23
CA GLY A 167 -7.84 1.96 5.60
C GLY A 167 -8.90 2.27 6.66
N GLN A 168 -9.72 3.29 6.44
CA GLN A 168 -10.84 3.60 7.34
C GLN A 168 -11.92 2.50 7.28
N LEU A 169 -12.23 1.96 6.09
CA LEU A 169 -13.17 0.86 5.93
C LEU A 169 -12.69 -0.44 6.60
N VAL A 170 -11.40 -0.72 6.53
CA VAL A 170 -10.77 -1.83 7.28
C VAL A 170 -10.98 -1.67 8.77
N GLY A 171 -10.72 -0.48 9.33
CA GLY A 171 -10.93 -0.18 10.75
C GLY A 171 -12.41 -0.27 11.16
N GLU A 172 -13.31 0.23 10.32
CA GLU A 172 -14.76 0.15 10.55
C GLU A 172 -15.27 -1.29 10.53
N LEU A 173 -14.82 -2.10 9.57
CA LEU A 173 -15.18 -3.52 9.49
C LEU A 173 -14.76 -4.27 10.74
N PHE A 174 -13.57 -4.03 11.25
CA PHE A 174 -13.11 -4.62 12.50
C PHE A 174 -14.09 -4.33 13.65
N GLY A 175 -14.51 -3.08 13.82
CA GLY A 175 -15.50 -2.70 14.83
C GLY A 175 -16.85 -3.40 14.65
N ARG A 176 -17.35 -3.49 13.41
CA ARG A 176 -18.64 -4.12 13.08
C ARG A 176 -18.65 -5.64 13.28
N THR A 177 -17.50 -6.28 13.09
CA THR A 177 -17.36 -7.74 13.17
C THR A 177 -16.95 -8.24 14.57
N MET A 178 -16.66 -7.35 15.52
CA MET A 178 -16.37 -7.72 16.92
C MET A 178 -17.48 -8.53 17.61
N GLY A 179 -18.73 -8.39 17.14
CA GLY A 179 -19.88 -9.16 17.61
C GLY A 179 -19.89 -10.62 17.13
N ILE A 180 -19.15 -10.96 16.09
CA ILE A 180 -19.09 -12.31 15.52
C ILE A 180 -18.11 -13.16 16.32
N LYS A 181 -18.63 -13.85 17.34
CA LYS A 181 -17.81 -14.67 18.25
C LYS A 181 -17.32 -15.99 17.65
N GLU A 182 -17.90 -16.41 16.55
CA GLU A 182 -17.60 -17.70 15.90
C GLU A 182 -16.34 -17.69 15.07
N ALA A 183 -15.83 -16.51 14.67
CA ALA A 183 -14.67 -16.37 13.80
C ALA A 183 -13.79 -15.18 14.18
N LEU A 184 -12.53 -15.29 13.85
CA LEU A 184 -11.62 -14.15 13.77
C LEU A 184 -11.77 -13.53 12.39
N VAL A 185 -12.23 -12.27 12.32
CA VAL A 185 -12.33 -11.52 11.09
C VAL A 185 -11.18 -10.51 11.05
N LEU A 186 -10.30 -10.66 10.09
CA LEU A 186 -9.20 -9.75 9.82
C LEU A 186 -9.49 -9.02 8.52
N ALA A 187 -9.14 -7.74 8.44
CA ALA A 187 -9.20 -6.98 7.20
C ALA A 187 -7.91 -6.18 7.04
N PHE A 188 -7.45 -6.04 5.82
CA PHE A 188 -6.21 -5.32 5.53
C PHE A 188 -6.22 -4.79 4.09
N ASN A 189 -5.51 -3.70 3.89
CA ASN A 189 -5.23 -3.20 2.56
C ASN A 189 -4.19 -4.10 1.90
N PRO A 190 -4.32 -4.36 0.60
CA PRO A 190 -3.26 -5.04 -0.13
C PRO A 190 -1.96 -4.22 -0.04
N PRO A 191 -0.79 -4.87 0.01
CA PRO A 191 0.48 -4.16 0.01
C PRO A 191 0.63 -3.37 -1.29
N ALA A 192 1.24 -2.19 -1.21
CA ALA A 192 1.50 -1.34 -2.38
C ALA A 192 2.37 -2.03 -3.44
N ILE A 193 3.19 -3.01 -3.02
CA ILE A 193 3.99 -3.88 -3.90
C ILE A 193 3.65 -5.34 -3.59
N PHE A 194 3.05 -6.04 -4.54
CA PHE A 194 2.80 -7.47 -4.43
C PHE A 194 4.11 -8.25 -4.23
N GLY A 195 4.15 -9.12 -3.22
CA GLY A 195 5.31 -9.95 -2.90
C GLY A 195 6.19 -9.42 -1.76
N LEU A 196 5.96 -8.21 -1.25
CA LEU A 196 6.63 -7.69 -0.05
C LEU A 196 5.93 -8.06 1.27
N GLY A 197 4.86 -8.82 1.21
CA GLY A 197 4.04 -9.25 2.35
C GLY A 197 2.59 -9.36 1.93
N MET A 198 1.74 -9.91 2.81
CA MET A 198 0.31 -10.12 2.53
C MET A 198 -0.54 -8.92 2.95
N ALA A 199 -0.15 -8.20 3.98
CA ALA A 199 -0.98 -7.20 4.64
C ALA A 199 -0.22 -5.93 5.07
N GLY A 200 0.91 -5.63 4.45
CA GLY A 200 1.84 -4.59 4.93
C GLY A 200 2.65 -5.06 6.15
N GLY A 201 3.55 -4.20 6.67
CA GLY A 201 4.43 -4.57 7.76
C GLY A 201 5.56 -5.51 7.33
N PHE A 202 5.88 -6.50 8.15
CA PHE A 202 6.91 -7.50 7.85
C PHE A 202 6.45 -8.90 8.24
N GLU A 203 6.92 -9.87 7.48
CA GLU A 203 6.72 -11.30 7.73
C GLU A 203 8.07 -11.96 8.02
N PHE A 204 8.09 -12.91 8.95
CA PHE A 204 9.27 -13.73 9.22
C PHE A 204 8.86 -15.10 9.78
N TYR A 205 9.78 -16.04 9.69
CA TYR A 205 9.55 -17.42 10.12
C TYR A 205 10.39 -17.74 11.36
N ILE A 206 9.75 -18.29 12.39
CA ILE A 206 10.42 -18.88 13.55
C ILE A 206 10.57 -20.36 13.28
N GLN A 207 11.81 -20.83 13.16
CA GLN A 207 12.12 -22.21 12.87
C GLN A 207 12.70 -22.93 14.09
N ASN A 208 12.13 -24.08 14.45
CA ASN A 208 12.75 -24.97 15.43
C ASN A 208 13.85 -25.81 14.75
N ARG A 209 15.11 -25.63 15.17
CA ARG A 209 16.26 -26.42 14.71
C ARG A 209 16.74 -27.44 15.72
N GLY A 210 16.04 -27.58 16.86
CA GLY A 210 16.37 -28.52 17.94
C GLY A 210 15.29 -29.59 18.13
N ASP A 211 15.46 -30.41 19.12
CA ASP A 211 14.62 -31.59 19.39
C ASP A 211 13.31 -31.28 20.15
N GLY A 212 13.00 -30.01 20.40
CA GLY A 212 11.86 -29.59 21.24
C GLY A 212 10.47 -29.77 20.62
N GLY A 213 10.37 -30.13 19.34
CA GLY A 213 9.12 -30.37 18.65
C GLY A 213 8.21 -29.14 18.52
N ALA A 214 6.96 -29.38 18.08
CA ALA A 214 5.97 -28.33 17.82
C ALA A 214 5.53 -27.58 19.10
N LYS A 215 5.42 -28.27 20.24
CA LYS A 215 5.02 -27.63 21.51
C LYS A 215 6.04 -26.55 21.94
N ARG A 216 7.32 -26.91 21.89
CA ARG A 216 8.39 -25.96 22.24
C ARG A 216 8.42 -24.76 21.29
N LEU A 217 8.22 -25.00 20.00
CA LEU A 217 8.11 -23.92 19.03
C LEU A 217 6.94 -22.98 19.37
N GLN A 218 5.80 -23.53 19.75
CA GLN A 218 4.64 -22.74 20.15
C GLN A 218 4.92 -21.88 21.39
N GLU A 219 5.53 -22.44 22.43
CA GLU A 219 5.88 -21.70 23.64
C GLU A 219 6.81 -20.50 23.31
N VAL A 220 7.85 -20.75 22.52
CA VAL A 220 8.80 -19.71 22.11
C VAL A 220 8.12 -18.66 21.27
N THR A 221 7.26 -19.07 20.34
CA THR A 221 6.52 -18.15 19.47
C THR A 221 5.60 -17.24 20.29
N TYR A 222 4.85 -17.78 21.24
CA TYR A 222 3.97 -16.94 22.08
C TYR A 222 4.75 -16.03 23.03
N ALA A 223 5.87 -16.50 23.59
CA ALA A 223 6.75 -15.67 24.40
C ALA A 223 7.35 -14.52 23.58
N PHE A 224 7.73 -14.79 22.31
CA PHE A 224 8.19 -13.76 21.38
C PHE A 224 7.09 -12.75 21.05
N LEU A 225 5.88 -13.21 20.70
CA LEU A 225 4.74 -12.36 20.41
C LEU A 225 4.37 -11.46 21.59
N GLY A 226 4.41 -11.99 22.81
CA GLY A 226 4.18 -11.20 24.02
C GLY A 226 5.18 -10.05 24.18
N ARG A 227 6.45 -10.30 23.89
CA ARG A 227 7.50 -9.26 23.92
C ARG A 227 7.38 -8.29 22.76
N ALA A 228 7.12 -8.77 21.54
CA ALA A 228 6.95 -7.94 20.36
C ALA A 228 5.77 -6.96 20.50
N ASN A 229 4.63 -7.42 21.02
CA ASN A 229 3.46 -6.57 21.24
C ASN A 229 3.62 -5.60 22.45
N ALA A 230 4.61 -5.82 23.30
CA ALA A 230 4.97 -4.88 24.37
C ALA A 230 5.93 -3.77 23.91
N ASP A 231 6.54 -3.91 22.73
CA ASP A 231 7.44 -2.91 22.16
C ASP A 231 6.62 -1.79 21.50
N PRO A 232 6.81 -0.51 21.87
CA PRO A 232 6.06 0.61 21.30
C PRO A 232 6.34 0.86 19.81
N MET A 233 7.40 0.29 19.24
CA MET A 233 7.72 0.38 17.81
C MET A 233 7.02 -0.67 16.97
N LEU A 234 6.43 -1.70 17.59
CA LEU A 234 5.76 -2.80 16.92
C LEU A 234 4.27 -2.80 17.27
N ALA A 235 3.44 -3.08 16.29
CA ALA A 235 2.01 -3.19 16.50
C ALA A 235 1.44 -4.41 15.77
N GLY A 236 0.58 -5.18 16.46
CA GLY A 236 -0.19 -6.25 15.85
C GLY A 236 0.61 -7.49 15.47
N ALA A 237 1.73 -7.78 16.15
CA ALA A 237 2.48 -9.02 15.94
C ALA A 237 1.58 -10.23 16.27
N GLN A 238 1.36 -11.12 15.31
CA GLN A 238 0.45 -12.25 15.44
C GLN A 238 0.91 -13.47 14.66
N THR A 239 0.41 -14.63 14.99
CA THR A 239 0.58 -15.88 14.25
C THR A 239 -0.74 -16.63 14.14
N LEU A 240 -1.01 -17.23 13.00
CA LEU A 240 -2.14 -18.14 12.81
C LEU A 240 -1.72 -19.60 13.02
N TRP A 241 -0.43 -19.86 13.18
CA TRP A 241 0.07 -21.21 13.39
C TRP A 241 -0.21 -21.70 14.81
N ARG A 242 -0.62 -22.95 14.90
CA ARG A 242 -0.89 -23.68 16.16
C ARG A 242 -0.20 -25.04 16.13
N ALA A 243 0.42 -25.43 17.25
CA ALA A 243 1.09 -26.73 17.38
C ALA A 243 0.11 -27.90 17.51
N THR A 244 -1.10 -27.65 17.99
CA THR A 244 -2.09 -28.66 18.30
C THR A 244 -3.36 -28.42 17.49
N VAL A 245 -3.38 -28.93 16.27
CA VAL A 245 -4.58 -28.98 15.44
C VAL A 245 -5.07 -30.44 15.46
N PRO A 246 -6.30 -30.73 15.92
CA PRO A 246 -6.84 -32.10 15.89
C PRO A 246 -6.88 -32.61 14.46
N GLN A 247 -6.24 -33.73 14.21
CA GLN A 247 -6.24 -34.38 12.90
C GLN A 247 -6.75 -35.79 13.05
N VAL A 248 -7.60 -36.23 12.10
CA VAL A 248 -8.03 -37.61 12.00
C VAL A 248 -7.18 -38.27 10.90
N ARG A 249 -6.41 -39.29 11.31
CA ARG A 249 -5.70 -40.14 10.35
C ARG A 249 -6.61 -41.30 9.99
N VAL A 250 -6.96 -41.42 8.72
CA VAL A 250 -7.69 -42.57 8.18
C VAL A 250 -6.67 -43.53 7.58
N ASP A 251 -6.56 -44.71 8.20
CA ASP A 251 -5.71 -45.79 7.71
C ASP A 251 -6.60 -46.79 6.99
N VAL A 252 -6.54 -46.82 5.66
CA VAL A 252 -7.39 -47.69 4.83
C VAL A 252 -6.65 -48.94 4.49
N ASP A 253 -7.19 -50.10 4.97
CA ASP A 253 -6.76 -51.40 4.53
C ASP A 253 -7.15 -51.62 3.05
N ARG A 254 -6.19 -51.33 2.18
CA ARG A 254 -6.39 -51.34 0.72
C ARG A 254 -6.68 -52.75 0.16
N GLU A 255 -6.16 -53.79 0.85
CA GLU A 255 -6.42 -55.19 0.42
C GLU A 255 -7.84 -55.63 0.74
N LYS A 256 -8.33 -55.21 1.92
CA LYS A 256 -9.69 -55.48 2.32
C LYS A 256 -10.69 -54.67 1.51
N ALA A 257 -10.39 -53.39 1.23
CA ALA A 257 -11.22 -52.54 0.39
C ALA A 257 -11.33 -52.99 -1.05
N LYS A 258 -10.33 -53.72 -1.58
CA LYS A 258 -10.39 -54.31 -2.95
C LYS A 258 -11.20 -55.61 -3.00
N LYS A 259 -11.50 -56.23 -1.86
CA LYS A 259 -12.28 -57.48 -1.79
C LYS A 259 -13.75 -57.24 -1.51
N LEU A 260 -14.14 -56.01 -1.22
CA LEU A 260 -15.52 -55.53 -1.09
C LEU A 260 -16.01 -54.91 -2.38
#